data_ffd53d32fee9f9f117e7f80a01ac8bdf
#
_entry.id   ffd53d32fee9f9f117e7f80a01ac8bdf
#
_cell.length_a   1.000
_cell.length_b   1.000
_cell.length_c   1.000
_cell.angle_alpha   90.00
_cell.angle_beta   90.00
_cell.angle_gamma   90.00
#
_symmetry.space_group_name_H-M   'P 1'
#
loop_
_entity.id
_entity.type
_entity.pdbx_description
1 polymer ?
#
loop_
_entity_poly.entity_id
_entity_poly.type
_entity_poly.pdbx_seq_one_letter_code
_entity_poly.pdbx_strand_id
1 'polypeptide(L)'
;MKIFSIFDDFSQEAIKILTDNGIEVDLLPKGEARPSGEALKKLIYEYDGVVISTAQKVTEDMLADVTTKKVIATASIGVDHIKVPNDKKDLITVVNAPVSNRLSVAEHVFGLIIALEKNFVNARNLASAGKAKSAMVAKPHDLFGKTLGVIGTGGIGLTTMNYAKAFGLNLICYSNDSDERKKEIGEKFVELDELLTTADIVLVTLPYFPATKNLISEEKIALMKDTATFISISHSGIVDTKAAIMRAKANPKFKVGMDIESEETYPFFDGTEDNIIITPHIAGGTVQARLRMFAEVSANICKMKQ
;
A
#
# COMPACT_ATOMS: atom_id res chain seq x y z
N MET A 1 12.64 11.81 -27.60
CA MET A 1 11.62 11.04 -26.86
C MET A 1 10.55 12.00 -26.39
N LYS A 2 9.30 11.70 -26.67
CA LYS A 2 8.16 12.52 -26.28
C LYS A 2 7.18 11.68 -25.45
N ILE A 3 6.79 12.20 -24.27
CA ILE A 3 5.93 11.49 -23.31
C ILE A 3 4.65 12.28 -23.10
N PHE A 4 3.54 11.57 -22.94
CA PHE A 4 2.27 12.14 -22.52
C PHE A 4 1.96 11.72 -21.08
N SER A 5 1.67 12.69 -20.21
CA SER A 5 1.16 12.41 -18.86
C SER A 5 -0.35 12.63 -18.80
N ILE A 6 -1.09 11.63 -18.33
CA ILE A 6 -2.54 11.76 -18.09
C ILE A 6 -2.88 12.56 -16.83
N PHE A 7 -1.87 13.10 -16.16
CA PHE A 7 -2.05 13.91 -14.97
C PHE A 7 -1.95 15.39 -15.33
N ASP A 8 -3.03 16.12 -15.18
CA ASP A 8 -3.08 17.58 -15.35
C ASP A 8 -2.34 18.34 -14.23
N ASP A 9 -2.06 17.66 -13.11
CA ASP A 9 -1.31 18.13 -11.95
C ASP A 9 0.11 17.50 -11.84
N PHE A 10 0.65 16.99 -12.96
CA PHE A 10 2.02 16.44 -12.99
C PHE A 10 3.01 17.52 -12.52
N SER A 11 3.83 17.19 -11.50
CA SER A 11 4.59 18.23 -10.79
C SER A 11 5.66 18.89 -11.66
N GLN A 12 5.93 20.18 -11.41
CA GLN A 12 6.99 20.94 -12.10
C GLN A 12 8.37 20.29 -11.92
N GLU A 13 8.63 19.71 -10.74
CA GLU A 13 9.85 18.95 -10.47
C GLU A 13 9.97 17.73 -11.41
N ALA A 14 8.89 16.95 -11.56
CA ALA A 14 8.86 15.80 -12.45
C ALA A 14 9.05 16.17 -13.92
N ILE A 15 8.41 17.26 -14.36
CA ILE A 15 8.59 17.82 -15.71
C ILE A 15 10.05 18.23 -15.91
N LYS A 16 10.62 18.95 -14.95
CA LYS A 16 12.02 19.39 -15.00
C LYS A 16 13.00 18.23 -15.09
N ILE A 17 12.79 17.16 -14.33
CA ILE A 17 13.62 15.94 -14.42
C ILE A 17 13.61 15.38 -15.84
N LEU A 18 12.47 15.32 -16.50
CA LEU A 18 12.36 14.80 -17.88
C LEU A 18 12.99 15.78 -18.89
N THR A 19 12.69 17.07 -18.81
CA THR A 19 13.18 18.06 -19.78
C THR A 19 14.68 18.30 -19.69
N ASP A 20 15.27 18.29 -18.49
CA ASP A 20 16.73 18.38 -18.29
C ASP A 20 17.46 17.18 -18.94
N ASN A 21 16.76 16.04 -19.13
CA ASN A 21 17.26 14.87 -19.84
C ASN A 21 16.84 14.79 -21.32
N GLY A 22 16.35 15.89 -21.89
CA GLY A 22 15.97 16.01 -23.29
C GLY A 22 14.74 15.15 -23.66
N ILE A 23 13.78 15.02 -22.75
CA ILE A 23 12.49 14.37 -22.94
C ILE A 23 11.41 15.44 -22.97
N GLU A 24 10.66 15.52 -24.07
CA GLU A 24 9.50 16.39 -24.19
C GLU A 24 8.30 15.80 -23.46
N VAL A 25 7.51 16.64 -22.81
CA VAL A 25 6.36 16.23 -22.00
C VAL A 25 5.13 17.02 -22.39
N ASP A 26 4.10 16.33 -22.85
CA ASP A 26 2.76 16.88 -22.99
C ASP A 26 1.90 16.44 -21.80
N LEU A 27 1.06 17.30 -21.30
CA LEU A 27 0.17 17.03 -20.17
C LEU A 27 -1.28 16.98 -20.63
N LEU A 28 -2.07 16.18 -19.91
CA LEU A 28 -3.52 16.29 -20.03
C LEU A 28 -3.97 17.71 -19.72
N PRO A 29 -4.81 18.36 -20.55
CA PRO A 29 -5.35 19.66 -20.26
C PRO A 29 -6.11 19.67 -18.93
N LYS A 30 -5.99 20.78 -18.19
CA LYS A 30 -6.58 20.89 -16.86
C LYS A 30 -8.11 20.71 -16.88
N GLY A 31 -8.57 19.78 -16.05
CA GLY A 31 -10.01 19.50 -15.91
C GLY A 31 -10.57 18.51 -16.93
N GLU A 32 -9.76 18.02 -17.87
CA GLU A 32 -10.19 16.95 -18.76
C GLU A 32 -10.21 15.58 -18.06
N ALA A 33 -11.12 14.73 -18.50
CA ALA A 33 -11.20 13.35 -17.98
C ALA A 33 -9.99 12.54 -18.43
N ARG A 34 -9.41 11.77 -17.51
CA ARG A 34 -8.26 10.92 -17.82
C ARG A 34 -8.63 9.87 -18.87
N PRO A 35 -7.85 9.78 -19.94
CA PRO A 35 -8.13 8.85 -21.04
C PRO A 35 -8.03 7.39 -20.57
N SER A 36 -8.92 6.55 -21.12
CA SER A 36 -8.96 5.10 -20.89
C SER A 36 -9.40 4.40 -22.19
N GLY A 37 -9.28 3.07 -22.25
CA GLY A 37 -9.68 2.29 -23.43
C GLY A 37 -9.05 2.80 -24.73
N GLU A 38 -9.85 3.03 -25.77
CA GLU A 38 -9.36 3.46 -27.08
C GLU A 38 -8.65 4.82 -27.06
N ALA A 39 -9.07 5.76 -26.20
CA ALA A 39 -8.39 7.05 -26.07
C ALA A 39 -6.97 6.87 -25.50
N LEU A 40 -6.79 6.00 -24.52
CA LEU A 40 -5.46 5.67 -24.00
C LEU A 40 -4.62 4.90 -25.03
N LYS A 41 -5.22 3.95 -25.74
CA LYS A 41 -4.55 3.21 -26.83
C LYS A 41 -3.98 4.20 -27.85
N LYS A 42 -4.77 5.16 -28.31
CA LYS A 42 -4.31 6.19 -29.25
C LYS A 42 -3.06 6.92 -28.75
N LEU A 43 -3.03 7.35 -27.48
CA LEU A 43 -1.88 8.03 -26.90
C LEU A 43 -0.63 7.13 -26.83
N ILE A 44 -0.79 5.83 -26.52
CA ILE A 44 0.32 4.87 -26.53
C ILE A 44 0.98 4.77 -27.92
N TYR A 45 0.19 4.87 -29.01
CA TYR A 45 0.74 4.82 -30.37
C TYR A 45 1.34 6.18 -30.81
N GLU A 46 0.75 7.28 -30.38
CA GLU A 46 1.14 8.65 -30.78
C GLU A 46 2.44 9.12 -30.10
N TYR A 47 2.66 8.71 -28.84
CA TYR A 47 3.82 9.12 -28.04
C TYR A 47 4.85 7.97 -27.89
N ASP A 48 6.10 8.34 -27.58
CA ASP A 48 7.14 7.34 -27.24
C ASP A 48 6.87 6.71 -25.87
N GLY A 49 6.12 7.40 -25.02
CA GLY A 49 5.69 6.86 -23.72
C GLY A 49 4.50 7.60 -23.13
N VAL A 50 3.84 6.95 -22.19
CA VAL A 50 2.72 7.48 -21.44
C VAL A 50 2.93 7.30 -19.94
N VAL A 51 2.54 8.30 -19.13
CA VAL A 51 2.50 8.20 -17.66
C VAL A 51 1.05 8.08 -17.24
N ILE A 52 0.71 6.96 -16.60
CA ILE A 52 -0.67 6.58 -16.22
C ILE A 52 -0.82 6.37 -14.71
N SER A 53 -2.06 6.16 -14.24
CA SER A 53 -2.38 5.73 -12.88
C SER A 53 -2.90 4.29 -12.85
N THR A 54 -3.07 3.72 -11.67
CA THR A 54 -3.63 2.37 -11.47
C THR A 54 -5.06 2.20 -12.01
N ALA A 55 -5.81 3.31 -12.14
CA ALA A 55 -7.17 3.30 -12.71
C ALA A 55 -7.18 3.05 -14.23
N GLN A 56 -6.08 3.34 -14.93
CA GLN A 56 -5.93 3.08 -16.36
C GLN A 56 -5.41 1.66 -16.59
N LYS A 57 -6.28 0.79 -17.08
CA LYS A 57 -5.90 -0.57 -17.46
C LYS A 57 -5.33 -0.58 -18.86
N VAL A 58 -4.13 -1.14 -19.02
CA VAL A 58 -3.50 -1.42 -20.31
C VAL A 58 -3.57 -2.92 -20.55
N THR A 59 -4.35 -3.33 -21.56
CA THR A 59 -4.56 -4.73 -21.92
C THR A 59 -3.59 -5.17 -23.02
N GLU A 60 -3.40 -6.47 -23.18
CA GLU A 60 -2.57 -7.04 -24.24
C GLU A 60 -3.04 -6.58 -25.63
N ASP A 61 -4.36 -6.55 -25.89
CA ASP A 61 -4.96 -6.10 -27.16
C ASP A 61 -4.60 -4.64 -27.49
N MET A 62 -4.47 -3.79 -26.48
CA MET A 62 -4.05 -2.40 -26.72
C MET A 62 -2.61 -2.31 -27.22
N LEU A 63 -1.80 -3.31 -26.98
CA LEU A 63 -0.36 -3.34 -27.29
C LEU A 63 0.00 -4.26 -28.48
N ALA A 64 -0.97 -4.99 -29.02
CA ALA A 64 -0.75 -6.03 -30.02
C ALA A 64 -0.02 -5.52 -31.28
N ASP A 65 -0.36 -4.33 -31.78
CA ASP A 65 0.19 -3.76 -33.01
C ASP A 65 1.39 -2.81 -32.78
N VAL A 66 1.95 -2.77 -31.54
CA VAL A 66 3.15 -1.98 -31.26
C VAL A 66 4.35 -2.55 -32.02
N THR A 67 5.00 -1.70 -32.82
CA THR A 67 6.16 -2.06 -33.66
C THR A 67 7.42 -1.27 -33.30
N THR A 68 7.31 -0.25 -32.43
CA THR A 68 8.41 0.60 -31.99
C THR A 68 8.55 0.55 -30.48
N LYS A 69 9.72 0.91 -29.96
CA LYS A 69 9.95 0.97 -28.51
C LYS A 69 9.00 1.96 -27.85
N LYS A 70 8.34 1.54 -26.77
CA LYS A 70 7.38 2.33 -25.99
C LYS A 70 7.68 2.22 -24.50
N VAL A 71 7.39 3.29 -23.78
CA VAL A 71 7.44 3.32 -22.31
C VAL A 71 6.02 3.47 -21.75
N ILE A 72 5.62 2.52 -20.92
CA ILE A 72 4.38 2.64 -20.15
C ILE A 72 4.77 2.85 -18.71
N ALA A 73 4.70 4.08 -18.24
CA ALA A 73 5.06 4.47 -16.90
C ALA A 73 3.82 4.60 -16.03
N THR A 74 3.88 4.14 -14.80
CA THR A 74 2.78 4.28 -13.84
C THR A 74 3.24 4.96 -12.56
N ALA A 75 2.50 5.99 -12.14
CA ALA A 75 2.73 6.68 -10.87
C ALA A 75 2.17 5.83 -9.69
N SER A 76 2.69 4.61 -9.54
CA SER A 76 2.28 3.64 -8.52
C SER A 76 3.40 2.65 -8.22
N ILE A 77 3.24 1.86 -7.15
CA ILE A 77 4.13 0.73 -6.83
C ILE A 77 3.78 -0.47 -7.70
N GLY A 78 2.50 -0.88 -7.71
CA GLY A 78 2.02 -2.03 -8.45
C GLY A 78 1.92 -1.74 -9.96
N VAL A 79 2.12 -2.78 -10.76
CA VAL A 79 2.02 -2.74 -12.23
C VAL A 79 0.98 -3.71 -12.78
N ASP A 80 0.16 -4.31 -11.92
CA ASP A 80 -0.79 -5.37 -12.28
C ASP A 80 -1.86 -4.93 -13.29
N HIS A 81 -2.11 -3.63 -13.39
CA HIS A 81 -3.03 -3.00 -14.35
C HIS A 81 -2.43 -2.88 -15.75
N ILE A 82 -1.14 -3.24 -15.96
CA ILE A 82 -0.44 -3.19 -17.23
C ILE A 82 -0.12 -4.62 -17.65
N LYS A 83 -0.76 -5.10 -18.73
CA LYS A 83 -0.53 -6.43 -19.30
C LYS A 83 0.23 -6.30 -20.61
N VAL A 84 1.50 -6.71 -20.61
CA VAL A 84 2.37 -6.68 -21.81
C VAL A 84 2.38 -8.07 -22.44
N PRO A 85 2.02 -8.20 -23.74
CA PRO A 85 2.11 -9.45 -24.46
C PRO A 85 3.54 -10.00 -24.45
N ASN A 86 3.70 -11.32 -24.40
CA ASN A 86 5.02 -11.95 -24.32
C ASN A 86 5.93 -11.59 -25.50
N ASP A 87 5.38 -11.49 -26.69
CA ASP A 87 6.07 -11.13 -27.93
C ASP A 87 6.41 -9.64 -28.07
N LYS A 88 5.94 -8.80 -27.12
CA LYS A 88 6.18 -7.34 -27.09
C LYS A 88 7.12 -6.89 -25.98
N LYS A 89 7.61 -7.81 -25.15
CA LYS A 89 8.47 -7.47 -23.98
C LYS A 89 9.76 -6.75 -24.35
N ASP A 90 10.29 -6.98 -25.54
CA ASP A 90 11.50 -6.30 -26.05
C ASP A 90 11.21 -4.88 -26.56
N LEU A 91 9.95 -4.59 -26.87
CA LEU A 91 9.51 -3.28 -27.38
C LEU A 91 8.89 -2.40 -26.30
N ILE A 92 8.30 -3.00 -25.26
CA ILE A 92 7.55 -2.26 -24.24
C ILE A 92 8.25 -2.35 -22.90
N THR A 93 8.65 -1.22 -22.38
CA THR A 93 9.20 -1.13 -21.02
C THR A 93 8.19 -0.54 -20.07
N VAL A 94 7.94 -1.26 -18.97
CA VAL A 94 7.08 -0.79 -17.89
C VAL A 94 7.94 -0.14 -16.81
N VAL A 95 7.59 1.09 -16.43
CA VAL A 95 8.27 1.88 -15.39
C VAL A 95 7.28 2.20 -14.29
N ASN A 96 7.70 2.08 -13.04
CA ASN A 96 6.89 2.39 -11.86
C ASN A 96 7.67 3.23 -10.83
N ALA A 97 7.02 3.55 -9.70
CA ALA A 97 7.56 4.30 -8.58
C ALA A 97 7.50 3.45 -7.29
N PRO A 98 8.44 2.49 -7.09
CA PRO A 98 8.32 1.46 -6.06
C PRO A 98 8.58 1.94 -4.62
N VAL A 99 9.18 3.13 -4.39
CA VAL A 99 9.59 3.55 -3.04
C VAL A 99 8.93 4.83 -2.54
N SER A 100 8.25 5.58 -3.39
CA SER A 100 7.81 6.96 -3.12
C SER A 100 6.76 7.09 -2.02
N ASN A 101 5.89 6.10 -1.85
CA ASN A 101 4.79 6.19 -0.90
C ASN A 101 5.07 5.51 0.45
N ARG A 102 6.23 4.86 0.63
CA ARG A 102 6.55 4.08 1.83
C ARG A 102 6.40 4.87 3.14
N LEU A 103 6.79 6.16 3.14
CA LEU A 103 6.64 7.02 4.32
C LEU A 103 5.17 7.22 4.66
N SER A 104 4.36 7.59 3.66
CA SER A 104 2.93 7.86 3.85
C SER A 104 2.18 6.61 4.31
N VAL A 105 2.52 5.45 3.76
CA VAL A 105 1.90 4.18 4.17
C VAL A 105 2.32 3.82 5.61
N ALA A 106 3.58 4.01 5.98
CA ALA A 106 4.04 3.76 7.35
C ALA A 106 3.38 4.71 8.37
N GLU A 107 3.19 5.99 8.01
CA GLU A 107 2.44 6.96 8.81
C GLU A 107 0.98 6.53 8.98
N HIS A 108 0.33 6.06 7.92
CA HIS A 108 -1.03 5.55 7.94
C HIS A 108 -1.16 4.32 8.85
N VAL A 109 -0.22 3.38 8.78
CA VAL A 109 -0.15 2.21 9.68
C VAL A 109 -0.12 2.66 11.14
N PHE A 110 0.73 3.65 11.49
CA PHE A 110 0.77 4.20 12.84
C PHE A 110 -0.51 4.93 13.23
N GLY A 111 -1.15 5.61 12.26
CA GLY A 111 -2.48 6.20 12.44
C GLY A 111 -3.52 5.15 12.88
N LEU A 112 -3.57 4.01 12.19
CA LEU A 112 -4.46 2.89 12.52
C LEU A 112 -4.11 2.28 13.89
N ILE A 113 -2.83 1.99 14.15
CA ILE A 113 -2.38 1.43 15.42
C ILE A 113 -2.77 2.35 16.59
N ILE A 114 -2.46 3.65 16.50
CA ILE A 114 -2.76 4.62 17.55
C ILE A 114 -4.27 4.76 17.73
N ALA A 115 -5.04 4.88 16.67
CA ALA A 115 -6.49 5.04 16.74
C ALA A 115 -7.16 3.84 17.45
N LEU A 116 -6.71 2.62 17.15
CA LEU A 116 -7.22 1.38 17.75
C LEU A 116 -6.74 1.22 19.21
N GLU A 117 -5.45 1.42 19.49
CA GLU A 117 -4.90 1.24 20.82
C GLU A 117 -5.39 2.32 21.80
N LYS A 118 -5.60 3.55 21.33
CA LYS A 118 -6.15 4.66 22.14
C LYS A 118 -7.68 4.72 22.10
N ASN A 119 -8.37 3.77 21.42
CA ASN A 119 -9.84 3.70 21.32
C ASN A 119 -10.46 5.00 20.80
N PHE A 120 -9.85 5.67 19.81
CA PHE A 120 -10.31 6.99 19.35
C PHE A 120 -11.72 6.95 18.74
N VAL A 121 -12.11 5.87 18.06
CA VAL A 121 -13.46 5.73 17.48
C VAL A 121 -14.49 5.73 18.60
N ASN A 122 -14.34 4.84 19.59
CA ASN A 122 -15.23 4.77 20.75
C ASN A 122 -15.25 6.09 21.55
N ALA A 123 -14.08 6.65 21.85
CA ALA A 123 -13.99 7.91 22.59
C ALA A 123 -14.74 9.05 21.88
N ARG A 124 -14.59 9.17 20.54
CA ARG A 124 -15.32 10.13 19.72
C ARG A 124 -16.83 9.89 19.80
N ASN A 125 -17.29 8.65 19.64
CA ASN A 125 -18.71 8.30 19.66
C ASN A 125 -19.35 8.62 21.02
N LEU A 126 -18.67 8.28 22.12
CA LEU A 126 -19.13 8.60 23.47
C LEU A 126 -19.16 10.11 23.73
N ALA A 127 -18.15 10.85 23.27
CA ALA A 127 -18.14 12.31 23.40
C ALA A 127 -19.30 12.95 22.62
N SER A 128 -19.55 12.51 21.38
CA SER A 128 -20.66 13.00 20.55
C SER A 128 -22.04 12.69 21.16
N ALA A 129 -22.16 11.57 21.88
CA ALA A 129 -23.36 11.18 22.60
C ALA A 129 -23.52 11.87 23.99
N GLY A 130 -22.64 12.80 24.38
CA GLY A 130 -22.66 13.42 25.71
C GLY A 130 -22.26 12.50 26.85
N LYS A 131 -21.68 11.34 26.55
CA LYS A 131 -21.27 10.30 27.51
C LYS A 131 -19.77 10.31 27.82
N ALA A 132 -19.12 11.47 27.84
CA ALA A 132 -17.67 11.58 27.99
C ALA A 132 -17.12 10.90 29.26
N LYS A 133 -17.87 10.88 30.38
CA LYS A 133 -17.47 10.16 31.60
C LYS A 133 -17.39 8.64 31.40
N SER A 134 -18.20 8.07 30.49
CA SER A 134 -18.17 6.64 30.14
C SER A 134 -16.97 6.28 29.27
N ALA A 135 -16.36 7.24 28.56
CA ALA A 135 -15.15 7.02 27.76
C ALA A 135 -13.95 6.58 28.63
N MET A 136 -13.93 6.94 29.91
CA MET A 136 -12.90 6.51 30.87
C MET A 136 -12.97 5.01 31.20
N VAL A 137 -14.08 4.34 30.86
CA VAL A 137 -14.25 2.88 31.08
C VAL A 137 -13.57 2.08 29.93
N ALA A 138 -13.53 2.63 28.73
CA ALA A 138 -12.83 2.05 27.60
C ALA A 138 -11.32 2.34 27.72
N LYS A 139 -10.62 1.49 28.47
CA LYS A 139 -9.21 1.70 28.80
C LYS A 139 -8.32 1.70 27.56
N PRO A 140 -7.75 2.85 27.14
CA PRO A 140 -6.74 2.88 26.09
C PRO A 140 -5.46 2.19 26.56
N HIS A 141 -4.69 1.66 25.62
CA HIS A 141 -3.41 1.00 25.89
C HIS A 141 -2.23 1.83 25.39
N ASP A 142 -1.09 1.71 26.08
CA ASP A 142 0.16 2.27 25.61
C ASP A 142 0.81 1.34 24.58
N LEU A 143 1.61 1.93 23.68
CA LEU A 143 2.40 1.17 22.71
C LEU A 143 3.74 0.74 23.30
N PHE A 144 4.30 1.54 24.21
CA PHE A 144 5.59 1.28 24.83
C PHE A 144 5.65 -0.11 25.46
N GLY A 145 6.68 -0.87 25.11
CA GLY A 145 6.92 -2.22 25.63
C GLY A 145 6.11 -3.33 24.95
N LYS A 146 5.11 -3.00 24.09
CA LYS A 146 4.41 -4.01 23.29
C LYS A 146 5.31 -4.58 22.19
N THR A 147 4.99 -5.76 21.72
CA THR A 147 5.68 -6.42 20.60
C THR A 147 4.91 -6.20 19.30
N LEU A 148 5.57 -5.55 18.33
CA LEU A 148 5.11 -5.46 16.94
C LEU A 148 5.73 -6.60 16.11
N GLY A 149 4.90 -7.49 15.60
CA GLY A 149 5.26 -8.49 14.63
C GLY A 149 5.09 -7.95 13.21
N VAL A 150 6.18 -7.88 12.44
CA VAL A 150 6.16 -7.34 11.06
C VAL A 150 6.30 -8.50 10.07
N ILE A 151 5.26 -8.72 9.28
CA ILE A 151 5.23 -9.72 8.20
C ILE A 151 5.54 -9.01 6.88
N GLY A 152 6.78 -9.15 6.43
CA GLY A 152 7.34 -8.45 5.27
C GLY A 152 8.25 -7.28 5.65
N THR A 153 9.53 -7.41 5.30
CA THR A 153 10.62 -6.45 5.58
C THR A 153 11.05 -5.64 4.36
N GLY A 154 10.09 -5.36 3.47
CA GLY A 154 10.24 -4.44 2.36
C GLY A 154 10.29 -2.96 2.81
N GLY A 155 10.30 -2.02 1.87
CA GLY A 155 10.44 -0.59 2.16
C GLY A 155 9.42 -0.04 3.17
N ILE A 156 8.15 -0.46 3.10
CA ILE A 156 7.10 -0.06 4.05
C ILE A 156 7.37 -0.69 5.43
N GLY A 157 7.62 -2.01 5.49
CA GLY A 157 7.91 -2.71 6.74
C GLY A 157 9.07 -2.09 7.48
N LEU A 158 10.22 -1.87 6.81
CA LEU A 158 11.41 -1.24 7.41
C LEU A 158 11.13 0.19 7.91
N THR A 159 10.37 0.99 7.14
CA THR A 159 10.00 2.34 7.56
C THR A 159 9.12 2.30 8.82
N THR A 160 8.15 1.39 8.85
CA THR A 160 7.28 1.20 10.02
C THR A 160 8.06 0.72 11.24
N MET A 161 9.03 -0.18 11.06
CA MET A 161 9.92 -0.64 12.15
C MET A 161 10.73 0.52 12.76
N ASN A 162 11.20 1.45 11.93
CA ASN A 162 11.91 2.64 12.44
C ASN A 162 11.01 3.53 13.29
N TYR A 163 9.75 3.71 12.90
CA TYR A 163 8.78 4.44 13.72
C TYR A 163 8.46 3.67 15.00
N ALA A 164 8.30 2.35 14.91
CA ALA A 164 8.02 1.49 16.06
C ALA A 164 9.11 1.60 17.15
N LYS A 165 10.38 1.65 16.75
CA LYS A 165 11.51 1.89 17.69
C LYS A 165 11.36 3.21 18.44
N ALA A 166 10.95 4.28 17.76
CA ALA A 166 10.75 5.59 18.38
C ALA A 166 9.58 5.58 19.39
N PHE A 167 8.59 4.70 19.21
CA PHE A 167 7.50 4.48 20.17
C PHE A 167 7.84 3.47 21.27
N GLY A 168 9.06 2.92 21.29
CA GLY A 168 9.50 1.94 22.29
C GLY A 168 8.84 0.57 22.17
N LEU A 169 8.44 0.17 20.95
CA LEU A 169 7.94 -1.17 20.65
C LEU A 169 9.11 -2.17 20.51
N ASN A 170 8.93 -3.38 21.00
CA ASN A 170 9.78 -4.51 20.66
C ASN A 170 9.44 -5.03 19.26
N LEU A 171 10.44 -5.49 18.49
CA LEU A 171 10.25 -5.93 17.12
C LEU A 171 10.53 -7.43 16.96
N ILE A 172 9.67 -8.12 16.25
CA ILE A 172 9.92 -9.45 15.69
C ILE A 172 9.46 -9.46 14.23
N CYS A 173 10.18 -10.16 13.36
CA CYS A 173 9.98 -10.12 11.93
C CYS A 173 9.76 -11.51 11.33
N TYR A 174 8.97 -11.57 10.26
CA TYR A 174 8.88 -12.72 9.36
C TYR A 174 9.06 -12.24 7.92
N SER A 175 9.99 -12.86 7.20
CA SER A 175 10.17 -12.64 5.76
C SER A 175 10.94 -13.81 5.13
N ASN A 176 10.86 -13.91 3.80
CA ASN A 176 11.65 -14.83 2.99
C ASN A 176 12.99 -14.21 2.53
N ASP A 177 13.45 -13.14 3.21
CA ASP A 177 14.75 -12.53 2.92
C ASP A 177 15.91 -13.53 3.16
N SER A 178 17.04 -13.32 2.46
CA SER A 178 18.25 -14.08 2.72
C SER A 178 18.80 -13.83 4.13
N ASP A 179 19.60 -14.76 4.63
CA ASP A 179 20.22 -14.62 5.96
C ASP A 179 21.12 -13.39 6.06
N GLU A 180 21.80 -13.02 4.96
CA GLU A 180 22.57 -11.79 4.87
C GLU A 180 21.68 -10.56 5.05
N ARG A 181 20.54 -10.53 4.37
CA ARG A 181 19.59 -9.43 4.48
C ARG A 181 18.97 -9.33 5.86
N LYS A 182 18.63 -10.46 6.48
CA LYS A 182 18.14 -10.50 7.87
C LYS A 182 19.16 -9.97 8.87
N LYS A 183 20.46 -10.31 8.66
CA LYS A 183 21.57 -9.76 9.48
C LYS A 183 21.73 -8.25 9.31
N GLU A 184 21.61 -7.72 8.08
CA GLU A 184 21.66 -6.28 7.82
C GLU A 184 20.51 -5.53 8.52
N ILE A 185 19.31 -6.09 8.54
CA ILE A 185 18.16 -5.52 9.22
C ILE A 185 18.37 -5.49 10.74
N GLY A 186 19.03 -6.51 11.30
CA GLY A 186 19.47 -6.55 12.70
C GLY A 186 18.33 -6.76 13.72
N GLU A 187 17.16 -7.20 13.27
CA GLU A 187 16.02 -7.51 14.15
C GLU A 187 15.88 -9.02 14.36
N LYS A 188 15.07 -9.41 15.36
CA LYS A 188 14.76 -10.82 15.60
C LYS A 188 13.80 -11.35 14.52
N PHE A 189 14.26 -12.31 13.72
CA PHE A 189 13.42 -13.07 12.78
C PHE A 189 12.93 -14.36 13.44
N VAL A 190 11.65 -14.68 13.21
CA VAL A 190 10.98 -15.86 13.74
C VAL A 190 10.10 -16.50 12.67
N GLU A 191 9.65 -17.74 12.90
CA GLU A 191 8.65 -18.38 12.06
C GLU A 191 7.29 -17.67 12.17
N LEU A 192 6.46 -17.77 11.12
CA LEU A 192 5.19 -17.07 11.04
C LEU A 192 4.29 -17.34 12.25
N ASP A 193 4.16 -18.59 12.65
CA ASP A 193 3.28 -19.00 13.76
C ASP A 193 3.79 -18.49 15.11
N GLU A 194 5.13 -18.46 15.30
CA GLU A 194 5.74 -17.85 16.48
C GLU A 194 5.43 -16.35 16.53
N LEU A 195 5.53 -15.65 15.39
CA LEU A 195 5.19 -14.23 15.31
C LEU A 195 3.74 -13.99 15.70
N LEU A 196 2.81 -14.75 15.09
CA LEU A 196 1.36 -14.59 15.30
C LEU A 196 0.95 -14.83 16.77
N THR A 197 1.55 -15.83 17.41
CA THR A 197 1.25 -16.15 18.82
C THR A 197 1.90 -15.19 19.80
N THR A 198 3.03 -14.58 19.44
CA THR A 198 3.85 -13.74 20.35
C THR A 198 3.50 -12.26 20.28
N ALA A 199 3.17 -11.73 19.08
CA ALA A 199 2.97 -10.30 18.88
C ALA A 199 1.71 -9.77 19.58
N ASP A 200 1.79 -8.54 20.09
CA ASP A 200 0.65 -7.76 20.57
C ASP A 200 0.00 -6.97 19.42
N ILE A 201 0.81 -6.59 18.45
CA ILE A 201 0.39 -5.92 17.22
C ILE A 201 0.99 -6.71 16.06
N VAL A 202 0.16 -7.14 15.11
CA VAL A 202 0.59 -7.86 13.91
C VAL A 202 0.39 -6.96 12.71
N LEU A 203 1.44 -6.73 11.91
CA LEU A 203 1.41 -5.92 10.70
C LEU A 203 1.76 -6.75 9.47
N VAL A 204 0.90 -6.72 8.44
CA VAL A 204 1.14 -7.35 7.14
C VAL A 204 1.45 -6.30 6.09
N THR A 205 2.65 -6.40 5.46
CA THR A 205 3.16 -5.47 4.44
C THR A 205 3.73 -6.19 3.21
N LEU A 206 3.20 -7.37 2.92
CA LEU A 206 3.66 -8.20 1.81
C LEU A 206 3.05 -7.76 0.48
N PRO A 207 3.79 -7.85 -0.63
CA PRO A 207 3.23 -7.75 -1.97
C PRO A 207 2.47 -9.05 -2.33
N TYR A 208 1.47 -8.92 -3.21
CA TYR A 208 0.69 -10.07 -3.68
C TYR A 208 1.43 -10.84 -4.78
N PHE A 209 1.73 -12.09 -4.50
CA PHE A 209 2.28 -13.08 -5.43
C PHE A 209 1.59 -14.43 -5.19
N PRO A 210 1.72 -15.41 -6.10
CA PRO A 210 1.18 -16.74 -5.85
C PRO A 210 1.62 -17.37 -4.53
N ALA A 211 2.88 -17.12 -4.09
CA ALA A 211 3.42 -17.62 -2.83
C ALA A 211 2.87 -16.92 -1.57
N THR A 212 2.31 -15.71 -1.70
CA THR A 212 1.72 -14.95 -0.58
C THR A 212 0.19 -15.01 -0.56
N LYS A 213 -0.42 -15.67 -1.56
CA LYS A 213 -1.87 -15.81 -1.63
C LYS A 213 -2.39 -16.57 -0.40
N ASN A 214 -3.37 -15.97 0.28
CA ASN A 214 -4.01 -16.49 1.49
C ASN A 214 -3.01 -16.93 2.59
N LEU A 215 -1.87 -16.25 2.68
CA LEU A 215 -0.84 -16.55 3.68
C LEU A 215 -1.37 -16.36 5.11
N ILE A 216 -2.22 -15.38 5.32
CA ILE A 216 -2.86 -15.09 6.61
C ILE A 216 -4.33 -15.58 6.52
N SER A 217 -4.48 -16.90 6.55
CA SER A 217 -5.78 -17.58 6.51
C SER A 217 -6.55 -17.43 7.84
N GLU A 218 -7.79 -17.90 7.89
CA GLU A 218 -8.60 -17.95 9.11
C GLU A 218 -7.85 -18.67 10.26
N GLU A 219 -7.19 -19.80 9.97
CA GLU A 219 -6.43 -20.56 10.97
C GLU A 219 -5.24 -19.74 11.50
N LYS A 220 -4.56 -18.98 10.63
CA LYS A 220 -3.47 -18.09 11.03
C LYS A 220 -3.97 -16.91 11.86
N ILE A 221 -5.10 -16.34 11.51
CA ILE A 221 -5.76 -15.30 12.30
C ILE A 221 -6.14 -15.85 13.69
N ALA A 222 -6.61 -17.08 13.78
CA ALA A 222 -6.97 -17.71 15.05
C ALA A 222 -5.78 -17.91 16.01
N LEU A 223 -4.53 -17.98 15.51
CA LEU A 223 -3.33 -18.08 16.34
C LEU A 223 -2.99 -16.80 17.10
N MET A 224 -3.44 -15.63 16.62
CA MET A 224 -3.14 -14.36 17.28
C MET A 224 -3.75 -14.28 18.67
N LYS A 225 -3.16 -13.48 19.56
CA LYS A 225 -3.71 -13.23 20.89
C LYS A 225 -5.14 -12.68 20.82
N ASP A 226 -5.98 -13.01 21.78
CA ASP A 226 -7.35 -12.46 21.87
C ASP A 226 -7.39 -10.94 22.04
N THR A 227 -6.27 -10.34 22.46
CA THR A 227 -6.10 -8.90 22.64
C THR A 227 -5.25 -8.27 21.56
N ALA A 228 -4.91 -9.00 20.49
CA ALA A 228 -4.04 -8.51 19.45
C ALA A 228 -4.70 -7.39 18.63
N THR A 229 -3.87 -6.48 18.15
CA THR A 229 -4.23 -5.50 17.11
C THR A 229 -3.65 -5.96 15.79
N PHE A 230 -4.51 -6.32 14.86
CA PHE A 230 -4.16 -6.80 13.53
C PHE A 230 -4.24 -5.67 12.52
N ILE A 231 -3.15 -5.38 11.83
CA ILE A 231 -3.05 -4.33 10.80
C ILE A 231 -2.65 -4.95 9.47
N SER A 232 -3.39 -4.65 8.41
CA SER A 232 -3.03 -5.04 7.04
C SER A 232 -3.15 -3.86 6.09
N ILE A 233 -2.04 -3.58 5.38
CA ILE A 233 -2.01 -2.64 4.25
C ILE A 233 -1.65 -3.40 2.96
N SER A 234 -1.74 -4.72 3.00
CA SER A 234 -1.48 -5.61 1.88
C SER A 234 -2.75 -5.85 1.05
N HIS A 235 -2.56 -6.36 -0.17
CA HIS A 235 -3.67 -6.76 -1.03
C HIS A 235 -4.59 -7.77 -0.32
N SER A 236 -5.91 -7.66 -0.51
CA SER A 236 -6.93 -8.51 0.14
C SER A 236 -6.74 -10.01 -0.12
N GLY A 237 -6.13 -10.39 -1.23
CA GLY A 237 -5.82 -11.80 -1.52
C GLY A 237 -4.73 -12.43 -0.65
N ILE A 238 -4.05 -11.67 0.23
CA ILE A 238 -3.03 -12.19 1.17
C ILE A 238 -3.63 -12.57 2.51
N VAL A 239 -4.69 -11.88 2.91
CA VAL A 239 -5.34 -11.99 4.23
C VAL A 239 -6.78 -12.44 4.04
N ASP A 240 -7.25 -13.36 4.84
CA ASP A 240 -8.69 -13.59 5.00
C ASP A 240 -9.32 -12.42 5.76
N THR A 241 -9.69 -11.39 5.01
CA THR A 241 -10.26 -10.15 5.57
C THR A 241 -11.58 -10.39 6.27
N LYS A 242 -12.41 -11.32 5.75
CA LYS A 242 -13.67 -11.71 6.36
C LYS A 242 -13.45 -12.34 7.74
N ALA A 243 -12.53 -13.30 7.84
CA ALA A 243 -12.22 -13.97 9.10
C ALA A 243 -11.72 -12.97 10.15
N ALA A 244 -10.84 -12.02 9.76
CA ALA A 244 -10.35 -10.99 10.67
C ALA A 244 -11.48 -10.10 11.22
N ILE A 245 -12.38 -9.63 10.34
CA ILE A 245 -13.54 -8.80 10.71
C ILE A 245 -14.49 -9.59 11.63
N MET A 246 -14.83 -10.82 11.25
CA MET A 246 -15.75 -11.66 12.06
C MET A 246 -15.16 -11.96 13.43
N ARG A 247 -13.85 -12.20 13.54
CA ARG A 247 -13.20 -12.36 14.83
C ARG A 247 -13.30 -11.09 15.70
N ALA A 248 -13.07 -9.91 15.10
CA ALA A 248 -13.18 -8.64 15.81
C ALA A 248 -14.62 -8.34 16.27
N LYS A 249 -15.63 -8.69 15.45
CA LYS A 249 -17.04 -8.59 15.85
C LYS A 249 -17.38 -9.52 17.02
N ALA A 250 -16.84 -10.73 17.02
CA ALA A 250 -17.06 -11.71 18.08
C ALA A 250 -16.27 -11.39 19.37
N ASN A 251 -15.13 -10.72 19.25
CA ASN A 251 -14.25 -10.38 20.37
C ASN A 251 -13.84 -8.91 20.33
N PRO A 252 -14.47 -8.00 21.08
CA PRO A 252 -14.14 -6.57 21.07
C PRO A 252 -12.73 -6.22 21.57
N LYS A 253 -11.99 -7.17 22.17
CA LYS A 253 -10.59 -6.98 22.56
C LYS A 253 -9.63 -7.19 21.37
N PHE A 254 -10.02 -7.99 20.38
CA PHE A 254 -9.29 -8.15 19.13
C PHE A 254 -9.60 -6.96 18.22
N LYS A 255 -8.58 -6.28 17.73
CA LYS A 255 -8.74 -5.05 16.97
C LYS A 255 -8.23 -5.24 15.54
N VAL A 256 -8.88 -4.59 14.58
CA VAL A 256 -8.56 -4.72 13.16
C VAL A 256 -8.43 -3.34 12.52
N GLY A 257 -7.28 -3.10 11.87
CA GLY A 257 -7.04 -1.95 11.01
C GLY A 257 -6.63 -2.39 9.62
N MET A 258 -7.33 -1.94 8.58
CA MET A 258 -7.00 -2.32 7.20
C MET A 258 -7.08 -1.11 6.27
N ASP A 259 -6.17 -1.08 5.29
CA ASP A 259 -6.24 -0.15 4.16
C ASP A 259 -6.33 -0.96 2.86
N ILE A 260 -7.56 -1.30 2.47
CA ILE A 260 -7.83 -2.26 1.40
C ILE A 260 -8.89 -1.75 0.43
N GLU A 261 -8.71 -2.08 -0.84
CA GLU A 261 -9.68 -1.90 -1.90
C GLU A 261 -10.33 -3.25 -2.21
N SER A 262 -11.45 -3.58 -1.54
CA SER A 262 -12.17 -4.82 -1.77
C SER A 262 -13.65 -4.64 -1.50
N GLU A 263 -14.44 -4.67 -2.56
CA GLU A 263 -15.91 -4.70 -2.48
C GLU A 263 -16.42 -5.94 -1.71
N GLU A 264 -15.64 -7.04 -1.71
CA GLU A 264 -15.98 -8.27 -1.00
C GLU A 264 -15.90 -8.12 0.52
N THR A 265 -15.14 -7.15 1.01
CA THR A 265 -14.94 -6.91 2.46
C THR A 265 -16.05 -6.03 3.05
N TYR A 266 -16.57 -5.07 2.29
CA TYR A 266 -17.54 -4.09 2.78
C TYR A 266 -18.86 -4.69 3.26
N PRO A 267 -19.39 -5.81 2.71
CA PRO A 267 -20.60 -6.44 3.25
C PRO A 267 -20.46 -6.93 4.70
N PHE A 268 -19.25 -7.15 5.20
CA PHE A 268 -18.99 -7.62 6.57
C PHE A 268 -18.69 -6.49 7.56
N PHE A 269 -18.54 -5.25 7.09
CA PHE A 269 -18.20 -4.09 7.88
C PHE A 269 -19.22 -2.97 7.61
N ASP A 270 -19.98 -2.57 8.64
CA ASP A 270 -20.97 -1.51 8.56
C ASP A 270 -20.55 -0.20 9.24
N GLY A 271 -19.35 -0.17 9.81
CA GLY A 271 -18.75 1.01 10.44
C GLY A 271 -19.27 1.30 11.85
N THR A 272 -20.02 0.38 12.46
CA THR A 272 -20.54 0.56 13.82
C THR A 272 -19.58 0.04 14.89
N GLU A 273 -18.62 -0.79 14.53
CA GLU A 273 -17.67 -1.39 15.44
C GLU A 273 -16.54 -0.42 15.82
N ASP A 274 -16.37 -0.20 17.13
CA ASP A 274 -15.33 0.70 17.67
C ASP A 274 -13.90 0.13 17.56
N ASN A 275 -13.76 -1.20 17.40
CA ASN A 275 -12.50 -1.94 17.31
C ASN A 275 -12.10 -2.30 15.88
N ILE A 276 -12.79 -1.79 14.87
CA ILE A 276 -12.49 -2.03 13.45
C ILE A 276 -12.37 -0.69 12.73
N ILE A 277 -11.25 -0.49 12.01
CA ILE A 277 -11.04 0.67 11.14
C ILE A 277 -10.63 0.16 9.76
N ILE A 278 -11.44 0.44 8.74
CA ILE A 278 -11.12 0.12 7.35
C ILE A 278 -11.07 1.43 6.55
N THR A 279 -10.00 1.61 5.80
CA THR A 279 -9.83 2.72 4.86
C THR A 279 -9.76 2.20 3.43
N PRO A 280 -10.30 2.94 2.44
CA PRO A 280 -10.45 2.46 1.07
C PRO A 280 -9.18 2.71 0.24
N HIS A 281 -8.08 2.02 0.58
CA HIS A 281 -6.78 2.05 -0.11
C HIS A 281 -6.22 3.48 -0.28
N ILE A 282 -6.20 4.25 0.80
CA ILE A 282 -5.76 5.66 0.80
C ILE A 282 -4.38 5.88 1.43
N ALA A 283 -3.78 4.87 2.07
CA ALA A 283 -2.54 5.02 2.81
C ALA A 283 -1.38 5.63 1.99
N GLY A 284 -1.28 5.25 0.71
CA GLY A 284 -0.30 5.79 -0.23
C GLY A 284 -0.72 7.08 -0.93
N GLY A 285 -1.94 7.59 -0.71
CA GLY A 285 -2.57 8.65 -1.48
C GLY A 285 -2.31 10.09 -1.00
N THR A 286 -1.27 10.33 -0.20
CA THR A 286 -0.98 11.69 0.29
C THR A 286 -0.47 12.61 -0.82
N VAL A 287 -0.68 13.93 -0.64
CA VAL A 287 -0.15 14.94 -1.56
C VAL A 287 1.36 14.79 -1.76
N GLN A 288 2.10 14.55 -0.67
CA GLN A 288 3.55 14.39 -0.70
C GLN A 288 3.99 13.08 -1.38
N ALA A 289 3.27 11.97 -1.16
CA ALA A 289 3.53 10.72 -1.86
C ALA A 289 3.34 10.87 -3.37
N ARG A 290 2.26 11.57 -3.79
CA ARG A 290 1.98 11.84 -5.20
C ARG A 290 3.12 12.62 -5.87
N LEU A 291 3.59 13.68 -5.24
CA LEU A 291 4.73 14.47 -5.76
C LEU A 291 6.00 13.61 -5.88
N ARG A 292 6.31 12.81 -4.85
CA ARG A 292 7.44 11.87 -4.90
C ARG A 292 7.27 10.82 -5.99
N MET A 293 6.06 10.27 -6.19
CA MET A 293 5.80 9.31 -7.26
C MET A 293 6.03 9.90 -8.65
N PHE A 294 5.61 11.14 -8.89
CA PHE A 294 5.88 11.83 -10.15
C PHE A 294 7.39 12.04 -10.39
N ALA A 295 8.12 12.49 -9.37
CA ALA A 295 9.57 12.66 -9.47
C ALA A 295 10.29 11.32 -9.69
N GLU A 296 9.92 10.28 -8.96
CA GLU A 296 10.52 8.94 -9.06
C GLU A 296 10.27 8.30 -10.43
N VAL A 297 9.02 8.32 -10.91
CA VAL A 297 8.71 7.75 -12.23
C VAL A 297 9.45 8.51 -13.34
N SER A 298 9.55 9.84 -13.24
CA SER A 298 10.32 10.64 -14.18
C SER A 298 11.82 10.29 -14.17
N ALA A 299 12.41 10.15 -12.98
CA ALA A 299 13.80 9.73 -12.84
C ALA A 299 14.04 8.33 -13.40
N ASN A 300 13.10 7.40 -13.17
CA ASN A 300 13.21 6.04 -13.69
C ASN A 300 13.06 5.97 -15.22
N ILE A 301 12.21 6.80 -15.82
CA ILE A 301 12.14 6.97 -17.28
C ILE A 301 13.48 7.45 -17.85
N CYS A 302 14.13 8.43 -17.20
CA CYS A 302 15.43 8.95 -17.65
C CYS A 302 16.54 7.88 -17.63
N LYS A 303 16.54 6.99 -16.65
CA LYS A 303 17.53 5.88 -16.57
C LYS A 303 17.46 4.88 -17.73
N MET A 304 16.30 4.77 -18.38
CA MET A 304 16.13 3.87 -19.51
C MET A 304 16.70 4.42 -20.83
N LYS A 305 16.97 5.72 -20.89
CA LYS A 305 17.53 6.37 -22.07
C LYS A 305 19.06 6.19 -22.16
N GLN A 306 19.69 5.79 -21.07
CA GLN A 306 21.12 5.48 -20.99
C GLN A 306 21.39 4.02 -21.40
#